data_82dc7c80266738d21369854c3ecb2010
#
_entry.id   82dc7c80266738d21369854c3ecb2010
#
_cell.length_a   1.000
_cell.length_b   1.000
_cell.length_c   1.000
_cell.angle_alpha   90.00
_cell.angle_beta   90.00
_cell.angle_gamma   90.00
#
_symmetry.space_group_name_H-M   'P 1'
#
loop_
_entity.id
_entity.type
_entity.pdbx_description
1 polymer ?
#
loop_
_entity_poly.entity_id
_entity_poly.type
_entity_poly.pdbx_seq_one_letter_code
_entity_poly.pdbx_strand_id
1 'polypeptide(L)'
;MAKRKIKAKKGVRIAVIVLIIIVLGIFALDFFDVSSYFVKRNKEKKQVEVKVPREYEINLFMVGDALIHSSVYQDARTSDGFDFKPQLELIKPIASKYDLAYYNQETVLGGPELGYSNYPRFNSPYEVGDAFIDAGFDLVSLATNHTMDKNEQGVLNSVAYWKKHPEIVTSGQWSSYEDREASVSKIYEKNGIKYAFLSYTTWTNGLETPYGKSYLNNVYSDDKAKEDIAKVKDKADIIIVAMHWGTEYYLGVDYSQAHIADFLSEQGVALIIGAHPHVVEPVEYINDGKTFVIYSLGNLISDQEGNERLTGLMMSVKIKKKVDVLDNVTVTVEDPHAELTYTKSYYGGKRNFKVYPYSQLNNSILSGYESLRNKYQGVVSSRYSELKWGVTGE
;
A
#
# COMPACT_ATOMS: atom_id res chain seq x y z
N MET A 1 29.31 107.10 -3.16
CA MET A 1 29.85 105.82 -2.56
C MET A 1 28.82 104.85 -2.02
N ALA A 2 27.64 105.26 -1.67
CA ALA A 2 26.56 104.38 -1.05
C ALA A 2 25.93 103.30 -1.98
N LYS A 3 25.73 103.60 -3.29
CA LYS A 3 25.15 102.66 -4.27
C LYS A 3 26.01 101.37 -4.59
N ARG A 4 27.34 101.46 -4.47
CA ARG A 4 28.26 100.35 -4.67
C ARG A 4 28.21 99.32 -3.50
N LYS A 5 28.07 99.83 -2.24
CA LYS A 5 28.02 98.92 -1.05
C LYS A 5 26.71 98.10 -0.96
N ILE A 6 25.62 98.62 -1.49
CA ILE A 6 24.31 97.90 -1.45
C ILE A 6 24.29 96.79 -2.51
N LYS A 7 24.93 96.96 -3.73
CA LYS A 7 25.05 95.90 -4.75
C LYS A 7 25.92 94.76 -4.26
N ALA A 8 27.02 95.03 -3.58
CA ALA A 8 27.92 93.99 -3.06
C ALA A 8 27.23 93.13 -1.98
N LYS A 9 26.42 93.76 -1.04
CA LYS A 9 25.65 93.02 -0.02
C LYS A 9 24.57 92.18 -0.63
N LYS A 10 23.90 92.59 -1.72
CA LYS A 10 22.91 91.70 -2.45
C LYS A 10 23.54 90.52 -3.14
N GLY A 11 24.69 90.71 -3.78
CA GLY A 11 25.43 89.64 -4.44
C GLY A 11 25.90 88.55 -3.44
N VAL A 12 26.43 88.97 -2.28
CA VAL A 12 26.88 88.07 -1.23
C VAL A 12 25.67 87.26 -0.63
N ARG A 13 24.52 87.90 -0.42
CA ARG A 13 23.32 87.24 0.05
C ARG A 13 22.80 86.19 -0.95
N ILE A 14 22.82 86.51 -2.26
CA ILE A 14 22.39 85.56 -3.30
C ILE A 14 23.41 84.39 -3.37
N ALA A 15 24.69 84.66 -3.27
CA ALA A 15 25.67 83.57 -3.25
C ALA A 15 25.56 82.64 -2.06
N VAL A 16 25.24 83.15 -0.86
CA VAL A 16 25.03 82.37 0.33
C VAL A 16 23.74 81.55 0.22
N ILE A 17 22.66 82.12 -0.33
CA ILE A 17 21.40 81.36 -0.57
C ILE A 17 21.61 80.24 -1.57
N VAL A 18 22.36 80.48 -2.67
CA VAL A 18 22.67 79.45 -3.66
C VAL A 18 23.51 78.33 -3.03
N LEU A 19 24.51 78.70 -2.21
CA LEU A 19 25.32 77.71 -1.50
C LEU A 19 24.51 76.86 -0.55
N ILE A 20 23.56 77.47 0.19
CA ILE A 20 22.66 76.74 1.10
C ILE A 20 21.76 75.78 0.30
N ILE A 21 21.25 76.20 -0.86
CA ILE A 21 20.41 75.31 -1.70
C ILE A 21 21.24 74.16 -2.27
N ILE A 22 22.51 74.40 -2.66
CA ILE A 22 23.39 73.34 -3.14
C ILE A 22 23.72 72.34 -2.02
N VAL A 23 24.05 72.84 -0.82
CA VAL A 23 24.31 71.99 0.35
C VAL A 23 23.06 71.19 0.76
N LEU A 24 21.89 71.81 0.79
CA LEU A 24 20.65 71.10 1.06
C LEU A 24 20.30 70.06 -0.05
N GLY A 25 20.62 70.38 -1.30
CA GLY A 25 20.46 69.45 -2.43
C GLY A 25 21.37 68.23 -2.31
N ILE A 26 22.64 68.44 -1.92
CA ILE A 26 23.61 67.33 -1.69
C ILE A 26 23.14 66.49 -0.53
N PHE A 27 22.71 67.09 0.61
CA PHE A 27 22.17 66.33 1.74
C PHE A 27 20.89 65.59 1.38
N ALA A 28 20.04 66.14 0.52
CA ALA A 28 18.84 65.46 0.06
C ALA A 28 19.19 64.24 -0.85
N LEU A 29 20.18 64.42 -1.74
CA LEU A 29 20.66 63.32 -2.61
C LEU A 29 21.29 62.18 -1.79
N ASP A 30 22.17 62.52 -0.82
CA ASP A 30 22.74 61.52 0.09
C ASP A 30 21.67 60.83 0.95
N PHE A 31 20.67 61.55 1.43
CA PHE A 31 19.57 60.98 2.20
C PHE A 31 18.71 60.05 1.34
N PHE A 32 18.44 60.41 0.08
CA PHE A 32 17.70 59.56 -0.84
C PHE A 32 18.50 58.31 -1.22
N ASP A 33 19.79 58.41 -1.41
CA ASP A 33 20.66 57.26 -1.77
C ASP A 33 20.78 56.30 -0.59
N VAL A 34 20.98 56.79 0.64
CA VAL A 34 20.99 55.98 1.86
C VAL A 34 19.63 55.33 2.12
N SER A 35 18.53 56.08 1.93
CA SER A 35 17.19 55.53 2.13
C SER A 35 16.88 54.45 1.07
N SER A 36 17.25 54.65 -0.17
CA SER A 36 17.10 53.67 -1.26
C SER A 36 17.90 52.40 -0.99
N TYR A 37 19.12 52.55 -0.44
CA TYR A 37 19.98 51.45 -0.04
C TYR A 37 19.34 50.62 1.10
N PHE A 38 18.79 51.25 2.11
CA PHE A 38 18.08 50.57 3.22
C PHE A 38 16.77 49.92 2.76
N VAL A 39 16.02 50.54 1.85
CA VAL A 39 14.80 49.95 1.28
C VAL A 39 15.13 48.76 0.39
N LYS A 40 16.24 48.86 -0.41
CA LYS A 40 16.73 47.73 -1.23
C LYS A 40 17.21 46.56 -0.36
N ARG A 41 17.98 46.87 0.71
CA ARG A 41 18.46 45.86 1.66
C ARG A 41 17.35 45.19 2.47
N ASN A 42 16.25 45.90 2.75
CA ASN A 42 15.07 45.31 3.40
C ASN A 42 14.17 44.49 2.43
N LYS A 43 14.21 44.79 1.10
CA LYS A 43 13.53 43.97 0.09
C LYS A 43 14.30 42.69 -0.23
N GLU A 44 15.61 42.68 -0.01
CA GLU A 44 16.47 41.49 -0.21
C GLU A 44 16.59 40.60 1.04
N LYS A 45 15.94 40.92 2.15
CA LYS A 45 15.65 39.91 3.17
C LYS A 45 14.64 38.94 2.54
N LYS A 46 15.11 38.01 1.67
CA LYS A 46 14.44 36.74 1.48
C LYS A 46 14.06 36.27 2.87
N GLN A 47 12.76 36.16 3.14
CA GLN A 47 12.34 35.37 4.30
C GLN A 47 13.08 34.05 4.17
N VAL A 48 14.04 33.81 5.03
CA VAL A 48 14.64 32.49 5.17
C VAL A 48 13.49 31.65 5.70
N GLU A 49 12.86 30.93 4.77
CA GLU A 49 11.83 29.96 5.11
C GLU A 49 12.50 28.94 6.03
N VAL A 50 12.20 29.02 7.30
CA VAL A 50 12.75 28.06 8.27
C VAL A 50 12.07 26.73 7.97
N LYS A 51 12.76 25.90 7.19
CA LYS A 51 12.30 24.55 6.91
C LYS A 51 12.22 23.78 8.23
N VAL A 52 11.05 23.24 8.50
CA VAL A 52 10.81 22.36 9.65
C VAL A 52 10.73 20.91 9.16
N PRO A 53 11.21 19.94 9.93
CA PRO A 53 11.02 18.54 9.59
C PRO A 53 9.55 18.22 9.42
N ARG A 54 9.22 17.35 8.47
CA ARG A 54 7.84 16.89 8.20
C ARG A 54 7.80 15.39 8.32
N GLU A 55 6.73 14.89 8.93
CA GLU A 55 6.49 13.45 9.05
C GLU A 55 5.12 13.13 8.46
N TYR A 56 5.06 11.98 7.80
CA TYR A 56 3.84 11.45 7.17
C TYR A 56 3.74 9.97 7.54
N GLU A 57 2.52 9.46 7.68
CA GLU A 57 2.27 8.09 8.09
C GLU A 57 1.11 7.48 7.32
N ILE A 58 1.26 6.21 6.91
CA ILE A 58 0.18 5.34 6.47
C ILE A 58 0.15 4.17 7.43
N ASN A 59 -1.03 3.89 7.99
CA ASN A 59 -1.32 2.66 8.70
C ASN A 59 -1.90 1.67 7.69
N LEU A 60 -1.16 0.62 7.33
CA LEU A 60 -1.55 -0.40 6.38
C LEU A 60 -1.98 -1.68 7.11
N PHE A 61 -3.17 -2.16 6.78
CA PHE A 61 -3.71 -3.45 7.24
C PHE A 61 -3.65 -4.48 6.11
N MET A 62 -3.37 -5.75 6.44
CA MET A 62 -3.18 -6.80 5.45
C MET A 62 -3.79 -8.12 5.94
N VAL A 63 -4.48 -8.80 5.02
CA VAL A 63 -5.02 -10.15 5.23
C VAL A 63 -4.70 -11.04 4.03
N GLY A 64 -4.83 -12.36 4.21
CA GLY A 64 -4.46 -13.37 3.21
C GLY A 64 -5.52 -13.66 2.16
N ASP A 65 -5.60 -14.95 1.79
CA ASP A 65 -6.31 -15.43 0.61
C ASP A 65 -7.83 -15.41 0.78
N ALA A 66 -8.52 -14.76 -0.16
CA ALA A 66 -9.93 -14.94 -0.43
C ALA A 66 -10.09 -16.13 -1.42
N LEU A 67 -10.08 -17.34 -0.87
CA LEU A 67 -10.20 -18.60 -1.62
C LEU A 67 -11.65 -19.09 -1.59
N ILE A 68 -12.44 -18.63 -2.54
CA ILE A 68 -13.92 -18.76 -2.51
C ILE A 68 -14.36 -20.11 -3.08
N HIS A 69 -14.44 -21.12 -2.21
CA HIS A 69 -15.00 -22.42 -2.52
C HIS A 69 -16.52 -22.37 -2.74
N SER A 70 -17.08 -23.41 -3.35
CA SER A 70 -18.53 -23.45 -3.63
C SER A 70 -19.40 -23.35 -2.38
N SER A 71 -19.01 -23.94 -1.28
CA SER A 71 -19.70 -23.83 0.00
C SER A 71 -19.73 -22.39 0.53
N VAL A 72 -18.62 -21.63 0.35
CA VAL A 72 -18.52 -20.23 0.78
C VAL A 72 -19.51 -19.35 0.01
N TYR A 73 -19.53 -19.45 -1.35
CA TYR A 73 -20.49 -18.64 -2.12
C TYR A 73 -21.93 -19.17 -2.04
N GLN A 74 -22.14 -20.47 -1.80
CA GLN A 74 -23.50 -20.99 -1.58
C GLN A 74 -24.08 -20.52 -0.25
N ASP A 75 -23.24 -20.37 0.79
CA ASP A 75 -23.64 -19.78 2.07
C ASP A 75 -24.03 -18.30 1.94
N ALA A 76 -23.34 -17.57 1.06
CA ALA A 76 -23.61 -16.17 0.77
C ALA A 76 -24.83 -15.95 -0.16
N ARG A 77 -25.48 -17.03 -0.67
CA ARG A 77 -26.59 -16.92 -1.64
C ARG A 77 -27.83 -16.28 -1.01
N THR A 78 -28.39 -15.32 -1.73
CA THR A 78 -29.67 -14.65 -1.42
C THR A 78 -30.70 -14.93 -2.51
N SER A 79 -31.90 -14.34 -2.42
CA SER A 79 -32.93 -14.40 -3.49
C SER A 79 -32.43 -13.78 -4.79
N ASP A 80 -31.60 -12.71 -4.72
CA ASP A 80 -31.29 -11.83 -5.85
C ASP A 80 -29.79 -11.85 -6.26
N GLY A 81 -28.96 -12.73 -5.62
CA GLY A 81 -27.52 -12.81 -5.89
C GLY A 81 -26.76 -13.40 -4.71
N PHE A 82 -25.77 -12.67 -4.22
CA PHE A 82 -24.94 -13.10 -3.09
C PHE A 82 -24.67 -11.93 -2.13
N ASP A 83 -24.53 -12.25 -0.83
CA ASP A 83 -24.09 -11.31 0.21
C ASP A 83 -23.02 -11.96 1.07
N PHE A 84 -21.75 -11.55 0.87
CA PHE A 84 -20.62 -12.03 1.63
C PHE A 84 -20.31 -11.17 2.88
N LYS A 85 -21.00 -10.05 3.09
CA LYS A 85 -20.74 -9.13 4.22
C LYS A 85 -20.87 -9.81 5.59
N PRO A 86 -21.84 -10.72 5.82
CA PRO A 86 -21.93 -11.44 7.11
C PRO A 86 -20.70 -12.29 7.42
N GLN A 87 -19.99 -12.79 6.39
CA GLN A 87 -18.78 -13.60 6.56
C GLN A 87 -17.59 -12.76 7.04
N LEU A 88 -17.57 -11.43 6.74
CA LEU A 88 -16.53 -10.47 7.08
C LEU A 88 -16.94 -9.51 8.22
N GLU A 89 -18.09 -9.68 8.84
CA GLU A 89 -18.66 -8.71 9.79
C GLU A 89 -17.75 -8.38 10.98
N LEU A 90 -16.88 -9.33 11.41
CA LEU A 90 -15.92 -9.12 12.50
C LEU A 90 -14.58 -8.51 12.02
N ILE A 91 -14.32 -8.58 10.73
CA ILE A 91 -13.12 -8.01 10.10
C ILE A 91 -13.34 -6.55 9.71
N LYS A 92 -14.53 -6.21 9.22
CA LYS A 92 -14.89 -4.84 8.80
C LYS A 92 -14.57 -3.77 9.86
N PRO A 93 -14.95 -3.88 11.15
CA PRO A 93 -14.63 -2.84 12.15
C PRO A 93 -13.13 -2.73 12.45
N ILE A 94 -12.31 -3.71 12.05
CA ILE A 94 -10.86 -3.66 12.15
C ILE A 94 -10.29 -2.97 10.90
N ALA A 95 -10.53 -3.52 9.72
CA ALA A 95 -9.99 -3.04 8.46
C ALA A 95 -10.32 -1.56 8.20
N SER A 96 -11.56 -1.14 8.47
CA SER A 96 -12.03 0.24 8.25
C SER A 96 -11.36 1.33 9.11
N LYS A 97 -10.50 0.96 10.08
CA LYS A 97 -9.73 1.91 10.90
C LYS A 97 -8.41 2.30 10.28
N TYR A 98 -7.97 1.59 9.26
CA TYR A 98 -6.67 1.78 8.63
C TYR A 98 -6.75 2.72 7.43
N ASP A 99 -5.62 3.34 7.10
CA ASP A 99 -5.52 4.24 5.94
C ASP A 99 -5.58 3.48 4.62
N LEU A 100 -4.99 2.27 4.58
CA LEU A 100 -5.02 1.31 3.48
C LEU A 100 -5.27 -0.09 4.04
N ALA A 101 -6.04 -0.89 3.32
CA ALA A 101 -6.26 -2.29 3.67
C ALA A 101 -6.09 -3.21 2.43
N TYR A 102 -5.27 -4.25 2.59
CA TYR A 102 -4.88 -5.20 1.54
C TYR A 102 -5.51 -6.57 1.75
N TYR A 103 -5.90 -7.23 0.65
CA TYR A 103 -6.16 -8.67 0.60
C TYR A 103 -5.72 -9.30 -0.73
N ASN A 104 -5.54 -10.63 -0.75
CA ASN A 104 -5.30 -11.40 -1.95
C ASN A 104 -6.61 -11.99 -2.48
N GLN A 105 -7.08 -11.53 -3.64
CA GLN A 105 -8.23 -12.12 -4.35
C GLN A 105 -7.73 -13.34 -5.14
N GLU A 106 -7.71 -14.50 -4.53
CA GLU A 106 -7.10 -15.68 -5.12
C GLU A 106 -7.94 -16.27 -6.25
N THR A 107 -9.26 -16.44 -6.04
CA THR A 107 -10.16 -16.98 -7.05
C THR A 107 -10.64 -15.88 -8.01
N VAL A 108 -10.55 -16.15 -9.32
CA VAL A 108 -10.93 -15.16 -10.33
C VAL A 108 -12.40 -14.75 -10.22
N LEU A 109 -12.70 -13.45 -10.29
CA LEU A 109 -14.05 -12.90 -10.38
C LEU A 109 -14.50 -12.89 -11.84
N GLY A 110 -14.76 -14.06 -12.41
CA GLY A 110 -15.09 -14.23 -13.83
C GLY A 110 -16.55 -13.99 -14.20
N GLY A 111 -17.41 -13.80 -13.21
CA GLY A 111 -18.82 -13.47 -13.39
C GLY A 111 -19.76 -14.64 -13.66
N PRO A 112 -21.07 -14.36 -13.62
CA PRO A 112 -22.12 -15.38 -13.76
C PRO A 112 -22.17 -16.01 -15.15
N GLU A 113 -21.74 -15.29 -16.19
CA GLU A 113 -21.81 -15.73 -17.58
C GLU A 113 -20.94 -16.98 -17.86
N LEU A 114 -19.87 -17.16 -17.07
CA LEU A 114 -18.97 -18.30 -17.16
C LEU A 114 -19.35 -19.46 -16.25
N GLY A 115 -20.44 -19.31 -15.48
CA GLY A 115 -20.88 -20.26 -14.48
C GLY A 115 -19.93 -20.32 -13.27
N TYR A 116 -20.46 -20.16 -12.07
CA TYR A 116 -19.69 -20.28 -10.83
C TYR A 116 -19.19 -21.72 -10.64
N SER A 117 -17.97 -21.86 -10.14
CA SER A 117 -17.33 -23.17 -10.00
C SER A 117 -16.35 -23.23 -8.85
N ASN A 118 -16.10 -24.45 -8.39
CA ASN A 118 -15.19 -24.82 -7.31
C ASN A 118 -13.86 -25.33 -7.81
N TYR A 119 -12.98 -25.76 -6.88
CA TYR A 119 -11.76 -26.50 -7.16
C TYR A 119 -12.03 -27.65 -8.21
N PRO A 120 -11.12 -27.90 -9.17
CA PRO A 120 -9.81 -27.25 -9.31
C PRO A 120 -9.80 -25.96 -10.15
N ARG A 121 -10.91 -25.53 -10.74
CA ARG A 121 -11.01 -24.34 -11.59
C ARG A 121 -12.12 -23.43 -11.10
N PHE A 122 -11.72 -22.48 -10.27
CA PHE A 122 -12.65 -21.56 -9.60
C PHE A 122 -13.25 -20.52 -10.54
N ASN A 123 -14.45 -20.09 -10.21
CA ASN A 123 -15.05 -18.86 -10.68
C ASN A 123 -15.98 -18.32 -9.59
N SER A 124 -15.69 -17.15 -9.10
CA SER A 124 -16.37 -16.53 -7.97
C SER A 124 -17.31 -15.40 -8.38
N PRO A 125 -18.41 -15.16 -7.60
CA PRO A 125 -19.28 -14.00 -7.79
C PRO A 125 -18.52 -12.66 -7.61
N TYR A 126 -18.96 -11.63 -8.32
CA TYR A 126 -18.43 -10.25 -8.19
C TYR A 126 -18.69 -9.70 -6.78
N GLU A 127 -19.75 -10.10 -6.13
CA GLU A 127 -20.17 -9.66 -4.80
C GLU A 127 -19.14 -10.01 -3.69
N VAL A 128 -18.18 -10.89 -3.99
CA VAL A 128 -16.99 -11.06 -3.14
C VAL A 128 -16.22 -9.75 -3.07
N GLY A 129 -15.86 -9.18 -4.22
CA GLY A 129 -15.18 -7.89 -4.29
C GLY A 129 -15.98 -6.78 -3.62
N ASP A 130 -17.31 -6.72 -3.86
CA ASP A 130 -18.19 -5.73 -3.22
C ASP A 130 -18.16 -5.83 -1.69
N ALA A 131 -18.11 -7.05 -1.14
CA ALA A 131 -18.07 -7.27 0.32
C ALA A 131 -16.71 -6.85 0.92
N PHE A 132 -15.61 -7.11 0.22
CA PHE A 132 -14.28 -6.64 0.65
C PHE A 132 -14.15 -5.11 0.58
N ILE A 133 -14.68 -4.49 -0.48
CA ILE A 133 -14.76 -3.02 -0.59
C ILE A 133 -15.60 -2.44 0.56
N ASP A 134 -16.77 -3.01 0.83
CA ASP A 134 -17.63 -2.60 1.97
C ASP A 134 -16.93 -2.78 3.33
N ALA A 135 -16.04 -3.77 3.46
CA ALA A 135 -15.25 -3.97 4.66
C ALA A 135 -14.06 -3.00 4.80
N GLY A 136 -13.78 -2.17 3.78
CA GLY A 136 -12.74 -1.15 3.80
C GLY A 136 -11.44 -1.56 3.12
N PHE A 137 -11.42 -2.64 2.34
CA PHE A 137 -10.26 -3.04 1.56
C PHE A 137 -10.17 -2.25 0.26
N ASP A 138 -9.00 -1.71 -0.02
CA ASP A 138 -8.73 -0.82 -1.15
C ASP A 138 -7.45 -1.16 -1.94
N LEU A 139 -6.70 -2.19 -1.50
CA LEU A 139 -5.48 -2.67 -2.16
C LEU A 139 -5.59 -4.18 -2.42
N VAL A 140 -5.60 -4.61 -3.68
CA VAL A 140 -5.96 -5.98 -4.06
C VAL A 140 -4.93 -6.61 -4.99
N SER A 141 -4.37 -7.75 -4.56
CA SER A 141 -3.56 -8.62 -5.41
C SER A 141 -4.45 -9.52 -6.25
N LEU A 142 -4.18 -9.60 -7.56
CA LEU A 142 -4.92 -10.40 -8.53
C LEU A 142 -4.04 -11.41 -9.27
N ALA A 143 -2.71 -11.37 -9.11
CA ALA A 143 -1.81 -12.36 -9.70
C ALA A 143 -1.75 -13.60 -8.81
N THR A 144 -2.40 -14.68 -9.22
CA THR A 144 -2.51 -15.92 -8.46
C THR A 144 -2.37 -17.14 -9.39
N ASN A 145 -2.24 -18.33 -8.80
CA ASN A 145 -2.29 -19.60 -9.55
C ASN A 145 -3.69 -19.87 -10.15
N HIS A 146 -4.75 -19.25 -9.61
CA HIS A 146 -6.14 -19.36 -10.06
C HIS A 146 -6.60 -18.24 -11.01
N THR A 147 -5.72 -17.33 -11.40
CA THR A 147 -6.03 -16.24 -12.34
C THR A 147 -6.62 -16.78 -13.67
N MET A 148 -6.04 -17.85 -14.21
CA MET A 148 -6.41 -18.39 -15.52
C MET A 148 -7.49 -19.48 -15.48
N ASP A 149 -8.14 -19.72 -14.37
CA ASP A 149 -9.13 -20.80 -14.19
C ASP A 149 -10.30 -20.75 -15.18
N LYS A 150 -10.68 -19.56 -15.59
CA LYS A 150 -11.71 -19.32 -16.63
C LYS A 150 -11.11 -18.77 -17.93
N ASN A 151 -9.84 -19.10 -18.19
CA ASN A 151 -9.09 -18.68 -19.35
C ASN A 151 -9.10 -17.12 -19.49
N GLU A 152 -8.77 -16.63 -20.67
CA GLU A 152 -8.76 -15.19 -21.00
C GLU A 152 -10.06 -14.48 -20.62
N GLN A 153 -11.23 -15.08 -20.91
CA GLN A 153 -12.52 -14.43 -20.68
C GLN A 153 -12.75 -14.18 -19.17
N GLY A 154 -12.34 -15.10 -18.31
CA GLY A 154 -12.44 -14.90 -16.84
C GLY A 154 -11.62 -13.72 -16.37
N VAL A 155 -10.39 -13.58 -16.89
CA VAL A 155 -9.53 -12.43 -16.56
C VAL A 155 -10.13 -11.11 -17.09
N LEU A 156 -10.61 -11.10 -18.35
CA LEU A 156 -11.22 -9.89 -18.92
C LEU A 156 -12.46 -9.45 -18.16
N ASN A 157 -13.28 -10.39 -17.68
CA ASN A 157 -14.45 -10.11 -16.84
C ASN A 157 -14.01 -9.54 -15.48
N SER A 158 -13.01 -10.13 -14.84
CA SER A 158 -12.43 -9.66 -13.59
C SER A 158 -11.89 -8.23 -13.73
N VAL A 159 -11.10 -7.97 -14.76
CA VAL A 159 -10.58 -6.61 -15.05
C VAL A 159 -11.73 -5.63 -15.30
N ALA A 160 -12.78 -6.03 -16.04
CA ALA A 160 -13.93 -5.18 -16.29
C ALA A 160 -14.72 -4.88 -15.01
N TYR A 161 -14.80 -5.84 -14.07
CA TYR A 161 -15.38 -5.62 -12.76
C TYR A 161 -14.56 -4.57 -11.98
N TRP A 162 -13.26 -4.78 -11.82
CA TRP A 162 -12.40 -3.88 -11.05
C TRP A 162 -12.33 -2.45 -11.65
N LYS A 163 -12.44 -2.31 -12.97
CA LYS A 163 -12.52 -0.99 -13.62
C LYS A 163 -13.77 -0.17 -13.26
N LYS A 164 -14.80 -0.79 -12.68
CA LYS A 164 -15.98 -0.08 -12.15
C LYS A 164 -15.72 0.51 -10.75
N HIS A 165 -14.61 0.12 -10.09
CA HIS A 165 -14.19 0.56 -8.77
C HIS A 165 -12.82 1.27 -8.86
N PRO A 166 -12.77 2.48 -9.47
CA PRO A 166 -11.51 3.19 -9.71
C PRO A 166 -10.80 3.65 -8.42
N GLU A 167 -11.50 3.66 -7.29
CA GLU A 167 -10.97 3.90 -5.95
C GLU A 167 -10.12 2.73 -5.43
N ILE A 168 -10.29 1.54 -6.00
CA ILE A 168 -9.55 0.34 -5.58
C ILE A 168 -8.27 0.21 -6.41
N VAL A 169 -7.17 -0.02 -5.72
CA VAL A 169 -5.87 -0.26 -6.34
C VAL A 169 -5.68 -1.76 -6.57
N THR A 170 -5.63 -2.16 -7.82
CA THR A 170 -5.42 -3.57 -8.21
C THR A 170 -4.13 -3.75 -8.98
N SER A 171 -3.50 -4.93 -8.86
CA SER A 171 -2.33 -5.31 -9.64
C SER A 171 -2.34 -6.82 -9.92
N GLY A 172 -1.84 -7.22 -11.10
CA GLY A 172 -1.62 -8.63 -11.44
C GLY A 172 -2.43 -9.15 -12.63
N GLN A 173 -3.51 -8.49 -13.02
CA GLN A 173 -4.36 -8.83 -14.16
C GLN A 173 -4.64 -7.56 -14.99
N TRP A 174 -4.57 -7.66 -16.32
CA TRP A 174 -4.84 -6.55 -17.22
C TRP A 174 -5.52 -7.01 -18.51
N SER A 175 -6.13 -6.07 -19.23
CA SER A 175 -6.87 -6.34 -20.48
C SER A 175 -6.00 -6.21 -21.73
N SER A 176 -4.82 -5.60 -21.64
CA SER A 176 -3.85 -5.43 -22.72
C SER A 176 -2.46 -5.10 -22.19
N TYR A 177 -1.46 -5.06 -23.06
CA TYR A 177 -0.11 -4.58 -22.69
C TYR A 177 -0.11 -3.11 -22.31
N GLU A 178 -0.89 -2.27 -22.99
CA GLU A 178 -1.01 -0.85 -22.66
C GLU A 178 -1.62 -0.64 -21.26
N ASP A 179 -2.64 -1.43 -20.92
CA ASP A 179 -3.28 -1.43 -19.60
C ASP A 179 -2.29 -1.84 -18.51
N ARG A 180 -1.47 -2.90 -18.78
CA ARG A 180 -0.39 -3.33 -17.91
C ARG A 180 0.66 -2.24 -17.70
N GLU A 181 1.20 -1.67 -18.78
CA GLU A 181 2.24 -0.64 -18.71
C GLU A 181 1.77 0.62 -17.95
N ALA A 182 0.54 1.04 -18.19
CA ALA A 182 -0.06 2.16 -17.46
C ALA A 182 -0.19 1.84 -15.96
N SER A 183 -0.58 0.61 -15.61
CA SER A 183 -0.78 0.17 -14.23
C SER A 183 0.54 -0.01 -13.48
N VAL A 184 1.53 -0.75 -14.04
CA VAL A 184 2.80 -1.04 -13.35
C VAL A 184 3.68 0.19 -13.18
N SER A 185 3.46 1.26 -13.95
CA SER A 185 4.16 2.54 -13.82
C SER A 185 3.42 3.58 -13.00
N LYS A 186 2.23 3.24 -12.49
CA LYS A 186 1.38 4.15 -11.73
C LYS A 186 1.91 4.36 -10.31
N ILE A 187 1.92 5.62 -9.89
CA ILE A 187 2.22 6.02 -8.52
C ILE A 187 0.91 6.47 -7.88
N TYR A 188 0.65 5.95 -6.71
CA TYR A 188 -0.47 6.31 -5.86
C TYR A 188 0.02 7.21 -4.73
N GLU A 189 -0.88 7.93 -4.10
CA GLU A 189 -0.54 8.76 -2.94
C GLU A 189 -1.61 8.62 -1.85
N LYS A 190 -1.15 8.44 -0.61
CA LYS A 190 -1.98 8.43 0.59
C LYS A 190 -1.25 9.18 1.70
N ASN A 191 -1.91 10.09 2.39
CA ASN A 191 -1.36 10.86 3.50
C ASN A 191 0.02 11.51 3.21
N GLY A 192 0.29 11.95 1.96
CA GLY A 192 1.56 12.58 1.56
C GLY A 192 2.72 11.59 1.30
N ILE A 193 2.43 10.29 1.28
CA ILE A 193 3.37 9.22 0.90
C ILE A 193 3.00 8.67 -0.47
N LYS A 194 3.96 8.70 -1.40
CA LYS A 194 3.82 8.12 -2.73
C LYS A 194 4.22 6.66 -2.71
N TYR A 195 3.34 5.78 -3.17
CA TYR A 195 3.63 4.35 -3.20
C TYR A 195 3.38 3.74 -4.58
N ALA A 196 4.13 2.69 -4.89
CA ALA A 196 3.86 1.78 -5.99
C ALA A 196 3.37 0.44 -5.42
N PHE A 197 2.41 -0.17 -6.09
CA PHE A 197 1.90 -1.50 -5.74
C PHE A 197 2.00 -2.44 -6.94
N LEU A 198 2.79 -3.52 -6.79
CA LEU A 198 3.00 -4.55 -7.79
C LEU A 198 2.57 -5.91 -7.23
N SER A 199 2.10 -6.79 -8.09
CA SER A 199 1.67 -8.14 -7.69
C SER A 199 2.15 -9.17 -8.70
N TYR A 200 2.64 -10.32 -8.21
CA TYR A 200 3.16 -11.41 -9.02
C TYR A 200 2.73 -12.76 -8.47
N THR A 201 2.66 -13.76 -9.35
CA THR A 201 2.54 -15.19 -8.99
C THR A 201 3.69 -15.99 -9.55
N THR A 202 4.17 -16.99 -8.80
CA THR A 202 5.20 -17.92 -9.29
C THR A 202 4.63 -19.16 -9.97
N TRP A 203 3.31 -19.38 -9.85
CA TRP A 203 2.65 -20.60 -10.31
C TRP A 203 1.34 -20.31 -11.02
N THR A 204 0.92 -21.19 -11.95
CA THR A 204 -0.29 -21.01 -12.79
C THR A 204 -1.17 -22.25 -12.82
N ASN A 205 -0.93 -23.24 -11.96
CA ASN A 205 -1.61 -24.56 -12.01
C ASN A 205 -1.53 -25.25 -13.39
N GLY A 206 -0.49 -24.93 -14.17
CA GLY A 206 -0.34 -25.42 -15.55
C GLY A 206 -1.28 -24.76 -16.57
N LEU A 207 -1.95 -23.67 -16.19
CA LEU A 207 -2.83 -22.89 -17.07
C LEU A 207 -2.07 -21.65 -17.55
N GLU A 208 -1.30 -21.81 -18.61
CA GLU A 208 -0.52 -20.72 -19.19
C GLU A 208 -1.43 -19.66 -19.86
N THR A 209 -0.94 -18.42 -19.87
CA THR A 209 -1.58 -17.37 -20.68
C THR A 209 -1.42 -17.68 -22.17
N PRO A 210 -2.41 -17.35 -23.02
CA PRO A 210 -2.27 -17.52 -24.47
C PRO A 210 -1.04 -16.77 -25.00
N TYR A 211 -0.43 -17.32 -26.04
CA TYR A 211 0.73 -16.70 -26.69
C TYR A 211 0.49 -15.20 -27.00
N GLY A 212 1.43 -14.35 -26.63
CA GLY A 212 1.33 -12.91 -26.83
C GLY A 212 0.38 -12.21 -25.87
N LYS A 213 -0.09 -12.86 -24.77
CA LYS A 213 -1.03 -12.28 -23.80
C LYS A 213 -0.58 -12.43 -22.35
N SER A 214 0.74 -12.33 -22.10
CA SER A 214 1.30 -12.47 -20.74
C SER A 214 0.84 -11.37 -19.77
N TYR A 215 0.15 -10.35 -20.25
CA TYR A 215 -0.51 -9.34 -19.43
C TYR A 215 -1.72 -9.88 -18.65
N LEU A 216 -2.30 -11.01 -19.05
CA LEU A 216 -3.49 -11.57 -18.38
C LEU A 216 -3.19 -12.07 -16.96
N ASN A 217 -1.95 -12.53 -16.70
CA ASN A 217 -1.50 -12.93 -15.37
C ASN A 217 -0.02 -12.54 -15.19
N ASN A 218 0.29 -11.80 -14.15
CA ASN A 218 1.65 -11.33 -13.90
C ASN A 218 2.54 -12.43 -13.30
N VAL A 219 2.93 -13.38 -14.12
CA VAL A 219 3.84 -14.45 -13.72
C VAL A 219 5.23 -13.86 -13.45
N TYR A 220 5.81 -14.18 -12.30
CA TYR A 220 7.08 -13.69 -11.81
C TYR A 220 8.27 -14.17 -12.66
N SER A 221 9.23 -13.31 -12.86
CA SER A 221 10.64 -13.59 -13.10
C SER A 221 11.46 -12.42 -12.59
N ASP A 222 12.73 -12.67 -12.23
CA ASP A 222 13.63 -11.61 -11.74
C ASP A 222 13.74 -10.46 -12.73
N ASP A 223 13.90 -10.75 -14.03
CA ASP A 223 14.00 -9.74 -15.08
C ASP A 223 12.72 -8.88 -15.16
N LYS A 224 11.53 -9.51 -15.16
CA LYS A 224 10.26 -8.79 -15.20
C LYS A 224 10.06 -7.90 -13.97
N ALA A 225 10.33 -8.44 -12.78
CA ALA A 225 10.21 -7.67 -11.53
C ALA A 225 11.18 -6.50 -11.52
N LYS A 226 12.42 -6.69 -11.96
CA LYS A 226 13.43 -5.63 -12.10
C LYS A 226 13.00 -4.53 -13.07
N GLU A 227 12.45 -4.90 -14.24
CA GLU A 227 11.92 -3.94 -15.22
C GLU A 227 10.75 -3.14 -14.67
N ASP A 228 9.80 -3.79 -14.01
CA ASP A 228 8.63 -3.12 -13.43
C ASP A 228 9.02 -2.19 -12.28
N ILE A 229 9.90 -2.64 -11.38
CA ILE A 229 10.41 -1.83 -10.27
C ILE A 229 11.17 -0.60 -10.79
N ALA A 230 11.97 -0.73 -11.84
CA ALA A 230 12.71 0.37 -12.43
C ALA A 230 11.79 1.51 -12.94
N LYS A 231 10.55 1.21 -13.34
CA LYS A 231 9.56 2.22 -13.81
C LYS A 231 9.07 3.13 -12.69
N VAL A 232 9.12 2.67 -11.44
CA VAL A 232 8.52 3.34 -10.26
C VAL A 232 9.54 3.78 -9.21
N LYS A 233 10.73 3.19 -9.18
CA LYS A 233 11.74 3.34 -8.13
C LYS A 233 12.11 4.79 -7.82
N ASP A 234 12.25 5.63 -8.86
CA ASP A 234 12.65 7.04 -8.69
C ASP A 234 11.45 7.99 -8.49
N LYS A 235 10.22 7.46 -8.46
CA LYS A 235 8.97 8.22 -8.39
C LYS A 235 8.17 7.94 -7.12
N ALA A 236 8.28 6.73 -6.58
CA ALA A 236 7.62 6.31 -5.35
C ALA A 236 8.52 6.57 -4.14
N ASP A 237 7.92 6.92 -3.01
CA ASP A 237 8.59 6.94 -1.71
C ASP A 237 8.79 5.52 -1.18
N ILE A 238 7.86 4.59 -1.53
CA ILE A 238 7.90 3.18 -1.14
C ILE A 238 7.34 2.28 -2.25
N ILE A 239 7.94 1.09 -2.39
CA ILE A 239 7.47 0.03 -3.28
C ILE A 239 6.95 -1.12 -2.43
N ILE A 240 5.70 -1.52 -2.66
CA ILE A 240 5.00 -2.64 -2.03
C ILE A 240 4.81 -3.71 -3.09
N VAL A 241 5.22 -4.95 -2.79
CA VAL A 241 5.06 -6.09 -3.70
C VAL A 241 4.23 -7.18 -3.01
N ALA A 242 3.14 -7.60 -3.66
CA ALA A 242 2.40 -8.79 -3.27
C ALA A 242 2.91 -10.00 -4.06
N MET A 243 3.21 -11.09 -3.36
CA MET A 243 3.73 -12.33 -3.95
C MET A 243 2.81 -13.51 -3.65
N HIS A 244 2.34 -14.16 -4.70
CA HIS A 244 1.62 -15.43 -4.62
C HIS A 244 2.61 -16.56 -4.95
N TRP A 245 3.19 -17.16 -3.89
CA TRP A 245 4.41 -17.97 -3.97
C TRP A 245 4.51 -19.06 -2.92
N GLY A 246 5.57 -19.86 -2.98
CA GLY A 246 5.91 -20.83 -1.95
C GLY A 246 5.26 -22.19 -2.14
N THR A 247 5.39 -23.02 -1.13
CA THR A 247 4.91 -24.41 -1.13
C THR A 247 3.65 -24.53 -0.33
N GLU A 248 2.55 -25.03 -0.95
CA GLU A 248 1.27 -25.24 -0.25
C GLU A 248 1.44 -26.05 1.04
N TYR A 249 0.82 -25.58 2.11
CA TYR A 249 0.70 -26.23 3.43
C TYR A 249 2.03 -26.38 4.19
N TYR A 250 3.09 -25.73 3.74
CA TYR A 250 4.36 -25.69 4.45
C TYR A 250 4.42 -24.48 5.38
N LEU A 251 4.66 -24.70 6.69
CA LEU A 251 4.65 -23.65 7.72
C LEU A 251 5.98 -22.88 7.83
N GLY A 252 6.94 -23.17 6.98
CA GLY A 252 8.26 -22.53 6.96
C GLY A 252 8.47 -21.76 5.67
N VAL A 253 9.60 -21.09 5.57
CA VAL A 253 10.01 -20.38 4.35
C VAL A 253 10.78 -21.34 3.46
N ASP A 254 10.35 -21.53 2.22
CA ASP A 254 11.10 -22.34 1.27
C ASP A 254 12.22 -21.53 0.57
N TYR A 255 13.10 -22.26 -0.14
CA TYR A 255 14.25 -21.64 -0.80
C TYR A 255 13.85 -20.60 -1.87
N SER A 256 12.78 -20.86 -2.61
CA SER A 256 12.30 -19.96 -3.67
C SER A 256 11.79 -18.64 -3.07
N GLN A 257 11.02 -18.72 -1.98
CA GLN A 257 10.52 -17.54 -1.27
C GLN A 257 11.69 -16.69 -0.75
N ALA A 258 12.67 -17.32 -0.09
CA ALA A 258 13.84 -16.61 0.45
C ALA A 258 14.62 -15.91 -0.67
N HIS A 259 14.91 -16.63 -1.77
CA HIS A 259 15.63 -16.08 -2.92
C HIS A 259 14.90 -14.88 -3.56
N ILE A 260 13.59 -14.98 -3.79
CA ILE A 260 12.79 -13.91 -4.38
C ILE A 260 12.71 -12.71 -3.43
N ALA A 261 12.57 -12.95 -2.12
CA ALA A 261 12.54 -11.87 -1.12
C ALA A 261 13.85 -11.07 -1.13
N ASP A 262 14.99 -11.77 -1.12
CA ASP A 262 16.31 -11.14 -1.20
C ASP A 262 16.46 -10.33 -2.50
N PHE A 263 16.11 -10.93 -3.65
CA PHE A 263 16.16 -10.25 -4.94
C PHE A 263 15.31 -8.97 -4.96
N LEU A 264 14.05 -9.05 -4.55
CA LEU A 264 13.14 -7.88 -4.50
C LEU A 264 13.66 -6.79 -3.56
N SER A 265 14.21 -7.19 -2.42
CA SER A 265 14.83 -6.28 -1.45
C SER A 265 16.03 -5.54 -2.04
N GLU A 266 16.89 -6.22 -2.80
CA GLU A 266 18.02 -5.61 -3.51
C GLU A 266 17.57 -4.62 -4.60
N GLN A 267 16.38 -4.82 -5.20
CA GLN A 267 15.81 -3.85 -6.13
C GLN A 267 15.21 -2.61 -5.42
N GLY A 268 15.04 -2.64 -4.08
CA GLY A 268 14.53 -1.53 -3.27
C GLY A 268 13.06 -1.66 -2.88
N VAL A 269 12.50 -2.86 -2.91
CA VAL A 269 11.18 -3.14 -2.33
C VAL A 269 11.27 -3.07 -0.82
N ALA A 270 10.37 -2.31 -0.17
CA ALA A 270 10.40 -2.12 1.28
C ALA A 270 9.38 -3.00 2.02
N LEU A 271 8.33 -3.46 1.35
CA LEU A 271 7.32 -4.36 1.93
C LEU A 271 6.96 -5.45 0.93
N ILE A 272 7.07 -6.71 1.37
CA ILE A 272 6.65 -7.89 0.60
C ILE A 272 5.53 -8.59 1.36
N ILE A 273 4.39 -8.81 0.67
CA ILE A 273 3.17 -9.41 1.24
C ILE A 273 2.93 -10.74 0.54
N GLY A 274 3.15 -11.85 1.25
CA GLY A 274 3.05 -13.21 0.70
C GLY A 274 1.68 -13.85 0.90
N ALA A 275 1.32 -14.67 -0.07
CA ALA A 275 0.09 -15.47 -0.17
C ALA A 275 0.38 -16.80 -0.90
N HIS A 276 -0.57 -17.72 -1.02
CA HIS A 276 -0.51 -19.03 -1.67
C HIS A 276 -0.28 -20.23 -0.77
N PRO A 277 0.60 -20.27 0.24
CA PRO A 277 0.79 -21.49 1.04
C PRO A 277 -0.48 -21.98 1.76
N HIS A 278 -1.51 -21.16 1.85
CA HIS A 278 -2.77 -21.42 2.57
C HIS A 278 -2.61 -21.67 4.07
N VAL A 279 -1.42 -21.44 4.58
CA VAL A 279 -1.06 -21.49 6.01
C VAL A 279 -0.23 -20.27 6.34
N VAL A 280 -0.23 -19.90 7.61
CA VAL A 280 0.61 -18.79 8.07
C VAL A 280 2.09 -19.19 8.06
N GLU A 281 2.94 -18.29 7.61
CA GLU A 281 4.39 -18.45 7.61
C GLU A 281 5.07 -17.34 8.41
N PRO A 282 6.40 -17.42 8.65
CA PRO A 282 7.15 -16.40 9.36
C PRO A 282 7.06 -15.01 8.75
N VAL A 283 7.37 -14.01 9.58
CA VAL A 283 7.65 -12.65 9.15
C VAL A 283 9.05 -12.27 9.59
N GLU A 284 9.74 -11.42 8.85
CA GLU A 284 11.06 -10.92 9.21
C GLU A 284 11.42 -9.59 8.54
N TYR A 285 12.41 -8.89 9.10
CA TYR A 285 13.14 -7.86 8.38
C TYR A 285 14.39 -8.45 7.76
N ILE A 286 14.61 -8.15 6.47
CA ILE A 286 15.83 -8.52 5.73
C ILE A 286 16.59 -7.28 5.28
N ASN A 287 17.81 -7.46 4.75
CA ASN A 287 18.65 -6.39 4.19
C ASN A 287 18.86 -5.23 5.18
N ASP A 288 19.35 -5.52 6.37
CA ASP A 288 19.58 -4.55 7.46
C ASP A 288 18.34 -3.74 7.84
N GLY A 289 17.18 -4.39 7.84
CA GLY A 289 15.90 -3.78 8.23
C GLY A 289 15.22 -2.93 7.15
N LYS A 290 15.74 -2.94 5.91
CA LYS A 290 15.18 -2.14 4.81
C LYS A 290 13.92 -2.72 4.21
N THR A 291 13.71 -4.03 4.30
CA THR A 291 12.55 -4.73 3.76
C THR A 291 11.88 -5.56 4.84
N PHE A 292 10.60 -5.33 5.05
CA PHE A 292 9.76 -6.21 5.87
C PHE A 292 9.08 -7.23 4.97
N VAL A 293 9.20 -8.51 5.31
CA VAL A 293 8.65 -9.63 4.57
C VAL A 293 7.62 -10.36 5.43
N ILE A 294 6.44 -10.55 4.87
CA ILE A 294 5.41 -11.46 5.36
C ILE A 294 5.39 -12.60 4.36
N TYR A 295 5.90 -13.80 4.73
CA TYR A 295 6.01 -14.88 3.77
C TYR A 295 4.65 -15.47 3.39
N SER A 296 3.73 -15.63 4.33
CA SER A 296 2.33 -15.96 4.02
C SER A 296 1.38 -15.49 5.11
N LEU A 297 0.31 -14.85 4.67
CA LEU A 297 -0.84 -14.49 5.52
C LEU A 297 -1.83 -15.64 5.69
N GLY A 298 -1.66 -16.78 4.99
CA GLY A 298 -2.60 -17.88 4.97
C GLY A 298 -3.97 -17.49 4.41
N ASN A 299 -4.99 -18.32 4.64
CA ASN A 299 -6.33 -18.00 4.19
C ASN A 299 -7.03 -17.02 5.13
N LEU A 300 -7.61 -15.95 4.59
CA LEU A 300 -8.60 -15.17 5.33
C LEU A 300 -9.93 -15.93 5.37
N ILE A 301 -10.38 -16.41 4.19
CA ILE A 301 -11.62 -17.17 4.07
C ILE A 301 -11.46 -18.30 3.04
N SER A 302 -11.75 -19.52 3.46
CA SER A 302 -11.74 -20.70 2.60
C SER A 302 -12.62 -21.82 3.19
N ASP A 303 -12.85 -22.87 2.40
CA ASP A 303 -13.47 -24.12 2.87
C ASP A 303 -12.46 -25.29 2.85
N GLN A 304 -11.16 -24.99 2.94
CA GLN A 304 -10.16 -26.03 3.14
C GLN A 304 -10.30 -26.68 4.51
N GLU A 305 -9.77 -27.89 4.66
CA GLU A 305 -9.88 -28.67 5.89
C GLU A 305 -8.56 -28.62 6.69
N GLY A 306 -8.68 -28.67 8.02
CA GLY A 306 -7.56 -28.61 8.95
C GLY A 306 -7.37 -27.23 9.56
N ASN A 307 -7.02 -27.22 10.86
CA ASN A 307 -6.89 -25.95 11.59
C ASN A 307 -5.79 -25.05 11.02
N GLU A 308 -4.74 -25.62 10.43
CA GLU A 308 -3.66 -24.87 9.81
C GLU A 308 -4.13 -24.04 8.60
N ARG A 309 -5.06 -24.58 7.78
CA ARG A 309 -5.62 -23.94 6.59
C ARG A 309 -6.82 -23.06 6.87
N LEU A 310 -7.45 -23.25 8.03
CA LEU A 310 -8.53 -22.39 8.54
C LEU A 310 -7.99 -21.25 9.40
N THR A 311 -6.69 -21.28 9.74
CA THR A 311 -6.02 -20.21 10.47
C THR A 311 -5.29 -19.30 9.48
N GLY A 312 -5.67 -18.04 9.47
CA GLY A 312 -5.01 -16.98 8.73
C GLY A 312 -4.32 -15.97 9.64
N LEU A 313 -3.75 -14.94 9.05
CA LEU A 313 -3.03 -13.87 9.71
C LEU A 313 -3.55 -12.52 9.23
N MET A 314 -3.89 -11.66 10.18
CA MET A 314 -4.00 -10.22 9.98
C MET A 314 -2.68 -9.58 10.40
N MET A 315 -2.17 -8.68 9.58
CA MET A 315 -0.97 -7.90 9.88
C MET A 315 -1.28 -6.40 9.73
N SER A 316 -0.63 -5.60 10.55
CA SER A 316 -0.56 -4.17 10.28
C SER A 316 0.86 -3.66 10.44
N VAL A 317 1.19 -2.62 9.65
CA VAL A 317 2.47 -1.93 9.72
C VAL A 317 2.23 -0.42 9.59
N LYS A 318 3.19 0.36 10.06
CA LYS A 318 3.26 1.80 9.80
C LYS A 318 4.30 2.06 8.71
N ILE A 319 3.89 2.75 7.67
CA ILE A 319 4.80 3.29 6.67
C ILE A 319 5.04 4.75 7.05
N LYS A 320 6.26 5.08 7.49
CA LYS A 320 6.63 6.43 7.90
C LYS A 320 7.57 7.07 6.91
N LYS A 321 7.23 8.29 6.50
CA LYS A 321 8.09 9.15 5.68
C LYS A 321 8.51 10.36 6.50
N LYS A 322 9.82 10.55 6.65
CA LYS A 322 10.43 11.72 7.29
C LYS A 322 11.16 12.54 6.25
N VAL A 323 10.91 13.85 6.27
CA VAL A 323 11.61 14.83 5.46
C VAL A 323 12.33 15.77 6.41
N ASP A 324 13.66 15.76 6.38
CA ASP A 324 14.47 16.62 7.26
C ASP A 324 14.53 18.08 6.78
N VAL A 325 15.22 18.93 7.51
CA VAL A 325 15.40 20.35 7.17
C VAL A 325 16.20 20.59 5.90
N LEU A 326 16.90 19.57 5.39
CA LEU A 326 17.68 19.60 4.14
C LEU A 326 16.92 18.98 2.97
N ASP A 327 15.62 18.59 3.18
CA ASP A 327 14.76 17.86 2.24
C ASP A 327 15.25 16.42 1.94
N ASN A 328 16.10 15.83 2.79
CA ASN A 328 16.38 14.41 2.69
C ASN A 328 15.15 13.61 3.12
N VAL A 329 14.79 12.63 2.30
CA VAL A 329 13.64 11.75 2.54
C VAL A 329 14.11 10.39 3.05
N THR A 330 13.53 9.93 4.14
CA THR A 330 13.67 8.56 4.65
C THR A 330 12.29 7.93 4.76
N VAL A 331 12.15 6.70 4.26
CA VAL A 331 10.90 5.94 4.39
C VAL A 331 11.20 4.60 5.03
N THR A 332 10.41 4.24 6.03
CA THR A 332 10.54 2.99 6.80
C THR A 332 9.21 2.28 6.90
N VAL A 333 9.25 0.95 6.92
CA VAL A 333 8.15 0.10 7.37
C VAL A 333 8.48 -0.28 8.80
N GLU A 334 7.61 0.06 9.75
CA GLU A 334 7.87 -0.13 11.17
C GLU A 334 6.62 -0.53 11.95
N ASP A 335 6.80 -0.85 13.22
CA ASP A 335 5.71 -1.16 14.17
C ASP A 335 4.78 -2.28 13.68
N PRO A 336 5.31 -3.47 13.29
CA PRO A 336 4.48 -4.57 12.81
C PRO A 336 3.68 -5.17 13.98
N HIS A 337 2.37 -5.30 13.75
CA HIS A 337 1.43 -5.97 14.64
C HIS A 337 0.77 -7.12 13.90
N ALA A 338 0.49 -8.20 14.61
CA ALA A 338 -0.12 -9.41 14.08
C ALA A 338 -1.30 -9.87 14.93
N GLU A 339 -2.31 -10.44 14.29
CA GLU A 339 -3.37 -11.20 14.95
C GLU A 339 -3.82 -12.36 14.06
N LEU A 340 -3.98 -13.54 14.64
CA LEU A 340 -4.48 -14.70 13.92
C LEU A 340 -5.99 -14.56 13.64
N THR A 341 -6.43 -15.14 12.52
CA THR A 341 -7.86 -15.33 12.20
C THR A 341 -8.19 -16.79 12.10
N TYR A 342 -9.49 -17.11 12.23
CA TYR A 342 -10.02 -18.45 12.04
C TYR A 342 -11.30 -18.40 11.21
N THR A 343 -11.30 -19.10 10.08
CA THR A 343 -12.53 -19.31 9.30
C THR A 343 -13.36 -20.42 9.92
N LYS A 344 -14.50 -20.06 10.48
CA LYS A 344 -15.47 -20.99 11.06
C LYS A 344 -16.61 -21.24 10.11
N SER A 345 -16.97 -22.52 9.92
CA SER A 345 -18.24 -22.95 9.36
C SER A 345 -18.90 -23.99 10.28
N TYR A 346 -20.21 -24.15 10.17
CA TYR A 346 -20.90 -25.14 10.95
C TYR A 346 -20.92 -26.52 10.27
N TYR A 347 -20.73 -27.58 11.07
CA TYR A 347 -20.71 -28.96 10.60
C TYR A 347 -22.05 -29.36 9.95
N GLY A 348 -21.99 -30.22 8.94
CA GLY A 348 -23.14 -30.88 8.31
C GLY A 348 -23.71 -30.18 7.08
N GLY A 349 -23.10 -29.13 6.58
CA GLY A 349 -23.51 -28.42 5.37
C GLY A 349 -22.63 -27.25 5.01
N LYS A 350 -21.55 -27.03 5.79
CA LYS A 350 -20.60 -25.93 5.59
C LYS A 350 -21.36 -24.61 5.32
N ARG A 351 -22.10 -24.16 6.35
CA ARG A 351 -22.93 -22.95 6.34
C ARG A 351 -22.49 -22.00 7.44
N ASN A 352 -22.93 -20.75 7.35
CA ASN A 352 -22.61 -19.69 8.29
C ASN A 352 -21.08 -19.50 8.41
N PHE A 353 -20.42 -19.38 7.26
CA PHE A 353 -19.02 -19.02 7.24
C PHE A 353 -18.83 -17.67 7.90
N LYS A 354 -17.84 -17.59 8.77
CA LYS A 354 -17.46 -16.36 9.44
C LYS A 354 -15.99 -16.36 9.79
N VAL A 355 -15.31 -15.25 9.51
CA VAL A 355 -13.93 -15.05 9.89
C VAL A 355 -13.88 -14.40 11.27
N TYR A 356 -13.27 -15.10 12.22
CA TYR A 356 -13.09 -14.66 13.60
C TYR A 356 -11.64 -14.22 13.84
N PRO A 357 -11.38 -13.02 14.39
CA PRO A 357 -10.13 -12.76 15.08
C PRO A 357 -9.92 -13.74 16.23
N TYR A 358 -8.72 -14.24 16.44
CA TYR A 358 -8.43 -15.17 17.55
C TYR A 358 -8.69 -14.57 18.94
N SER A 359 -8.64 -13.26 19.08
CA SER A 359 -9.05 -12.55 20.30
C SER A 359 -10.53 -12.72 20.66
N GLN A 360 -11.36 -13.05 19.66
CA GLN A 360 -12.80 -13.28 19.83
C GLN A 360 -13.18 -14.78 19.89
N LEU A 361 -12.21 -15.68 19.81
CA LEU A 361 -12.45 -17.12 19.92
C LEU A 361 -12.67 -17.57 21.37
N ASN A 362 -13.39 -18.66 21.48
CA ASN A 362 -13.58 -19.43 22.70
C ASN A 362 -13.72 -20.90 22.36
N ASN A 363 -13.75 -21.79 23.37
CA ASN A 363 -13.82 -23.24 23.15
C ASN A 363 -15.14 -23.72 22.50
N SER A 364 -16.22 -22.92 22.47
CA SER A 364 -17.44 -23.26 21.75
C SER A 364 -17.30 -22.98 20.24
N ILE A 365 -16.47 -22.05 19.84
CA ILE A 365 -16.18 -21.72 18.44
C ILE A 365 -15.07 -22.64 17.91
N LEU A 366 -13.94 -22.74 18.65
CA LEU A 366 -12.80 -23.58 18.30
C LEU A 366 -12.22 -24.22 19.57
N SER A 367 -12.46 -25.51 19.74
CA SER A 367 -11.90 -26.26 20.88
C SER A 367 -10.37 -26.26 20.85
N GLY A 368 -9.72 -25.93 21.98
CA GLY A 368 -8.26 -25.86 22.08
C GLY A 368 -7.62 -24.66 21.37
N TYR A 369 -8.39 -23.63 21.06
CA TYR A 369 -7.92 -22.45 20.33
C TYR A 369 -6.67 -21.77 20.95
N GLU A 370 -6.50 -21.83 22.27
CA GLU A 370 -5.32 -21.25 22.94
C GLU A 370 -4.03 -22.00 22.58
N SER A 371 -4.09 -23.32 22.49
CA SER A 371 -2.95 -24.13 22.05
C SER A 371 -2.60 -23.87 20.58
N LEU A 372 -3.63 -23.74 19.74
CA LEU A 372 -3.45 -23.38 18.32
C LEU A 372 -2.88 -21.96 18.17
N ARG A 373 -3.37 -21.00 18.97
CA ARG A 373 -2.81 -19.65 19.05
C ARG A 373 -1.32 -19.70 19.30
N ASN A 374 -0.88 -20.36 20.38
CA ASN A 374 0.53 -20.46 20.75
C ASN A 374 1.37 -21.12 19.64
N LYS A 375 0.85 -22.19 19.02
CA LYS A 375 1.50 -22.86 17.88
C LYS A 375 1.74 -21.89 16.73
N TYR A 376 0.70 -21.22 16.24
CA TYR A 376 0.82 -20.38 15.04
C TYR A 376 1.48 -19.04 15.30
N GLN A 377 1.34 -18.48 16.51
CA GLN A 377 2.17 -17.35 16.95
C GLN A 377 3.65 -17.71 16.93
N GLY A 378 4.01 -18.91 17.40
CA GLY A 378 5.38 -19.41 17.36
C GLY A 378 5.91 -19.56 15.91
N VAL A 379 5.07 -19.99 14.96
CA VAL A 379 5.42 -20.05 13.53
C VAL A 379 5.70 -18.65 13.00
N VAL A 380 4.74 -17.74 13.14
CA VAL A 380 4.81 -16.39 12.57
C VAL A 380 6.00 -15.58 13.14
N SER A 381 6.24 -15.67 14.45
CA SER A 381 7.33 -14.92 15.10
C SER A 381 8.70 -15.63 15.09
N SER A 382 8.82 -16.80 14.43
CA SER A 382 10.04 -17.62 14.49
C SER A 382 11.29 -16.94 13.92
N ARG A 383 11.13 -15.94 13.02
CA ARG A 383 12.22 -15.16 12.45
C ARG A 383 12.23 -13.69 12.92
N TYR A 384 11.19 -13.26 13.63
CA TYR A 384 11.09 -11.92 14.21
C TYR A 384 10.40 -11.96 15.56
N SER A 385 11.18 -12.11 16.63
CA SER A 385 10.70 -12.31 18.02
C SER A 385 10.09 -11.04 18.63
N GLU A 386 10.34 -9.85 18.07
CA GLU A 386 9.82 -8.56 18.55
C GLU A 386 8.43 -8.24 17.98
N LEU A 387 7.83 -9.17 17.21
CA LEU A 387 6.50 -9.00 16.63
C LEU A 387 5.46 -8.79 17.73
N LYS A 388 4.71 -7.69 17.61
CA LYS A 388 3.63 -7.36 18.54
C LYS A 388 2.35 -8.11 18.17
N TRP A 389 1.62 -8.55 19.19
CA TRP A 389 0.36 -9.26 18.98
C TRP A 389 -0.84 -8.38 19.34
N GLY A 390 -1.84 -8.35 18.46
CA GLY A 390 -3.03 -7.48 18.50
C GLY A 390 -2.96 -6.40 17.42
N VAL A 391 -3.90 -6.40 16.47
CA VAL A 391 -4.00 -5.38 15.38
C VAL A 391 -5.02 -4.30 15.70
N THR A 392 -5.75 -4.41 16.79
CA THR A 392 -6.83 -3.49 17.17
C THR A 392 -6.34 -2.18 17.78
N GLY A 393 -5.03 -2.04 18.02
CA GLY A 393 -4.45 -0.79 18.51
C GLY A 393 -4.90 -0.41 19.93
N GLU A 394 -5.09 -1.41 20.81
CA GLU A 394 -5.28 -1.23 22.25
C GLU A 394 -3.95 -1.27 23.00
#